data_2b2b0ea4871bdd95987fa937ed11b992
#
_entry.id   2b2b0ea4871bdd95987fa937ed11b992
#
_cell.length_a   1.000
_cell.length_b   1.000
_cell.length_c   1.000
_cell.angle_alpha   90.00
_cell.angle_beta   90.00
_cell.angle_gamma   90.00
#
_symmetry.space_group_name_H-M   'P 1'
#
loop_
_entity.id
_entity.type
_entity.pdbx_description
1 polymer ?
#
loop_
_entity_poly.entity_id
_entity_poly.type
_entity_poly.pdbx_seq_one_letter_code
_entity_poly.pdbx_strand_id
1 'polypeptide(L)'
;MKRKINLHTNLEQKENKKLFFLVAQPRSGNTLFASIMNQNPEIAATPNSITLEIMKDLFLLKETDVFQNYPDHRSLDNVLDSVYDNYYKDWPQRIIIDRGPVMTTGNFALIQKHFKRPFKCIVLLRDLMDVLASYMQWYTENLDAFPNRCGFNTDEEKLNMIMHKDGAVAKDLEAIKNSYNYPDICHYVKYDDLVTQPKQEFRKIYQFLDEPYFNHRFNNVDQVQVNGLSYDDTIMGSNMHKLFDGPVRKVYNPYIEKIPERIKQKYGHIKF
;
A
#
# COMPACT_ATOMS: atom_id res chain seq x y z
N MET A 1 17.00 43.90 -35.78
CA MET A 1 16.16 43.89 -34.57
C MET A 1 16.19 42.48 -33.96
N LYS A 2 17.06 42.24 -32.92
CA LYS A 2 17.19 40.93 -32.27
C LYS A 2 16.19 40.91 -31.10
N ARG A 3 15.17 40.07 -31.19
CA ARG A 3 14.26 39.81 -30.05
C ARG A 3 15.04 39.05 -28.97
N LYS A 4 15.25 39.69 -27.82
CA LYS A 4 15.68 39.02 -26.58
C LYS A 4 14.49 38.19 -26.06
N ILE A 5 14.65 36.89 -26.10
CA ILE A 5 13.72 35.97 -25.40
C ILE A 5 14.12 36.04 -23.91
N ASN A 6 13.30 36.69 -23.12
CA ASN A 6 13.41 36.66 -21.65
C ASN A 6 12.90 35.31 -21.18
N LEU A 7 13.78 34.35 -20.97
CA LEU A 7 13.55 33.14 -20.20
C LEU A 7 13.65 33.47 -18.71
N HIS A 8 12.65 34.17 -18.16
CA HIS A 8 12.39 34.11 -16.74
C HIS A 8 11.68 32.77 -16.47
N THR A 9 12.45 31.72 -16.32
CA THR A 9 11.98 30.52 -15.61
C THR A 9 11.75 30.93 -14.17
N ASN A 10 10.49 31.10 -13.78
CA ASN A 10 10.07 31.03 -12.40
C ASN A 10 10.38 29.59 -11.94
N LEU A 11 11.58 29.39 -11.40
CA LEU A 11 11.89 28.30 -10.51
C LEU A 11 11.17 28.60 -9.20
N GLU A 12 9.83 28.46 -9.17
CA GLU A 12 9.14 28.18 -7.91
C GLU A 12 9.85 26.97 -7.34
N GLN A 13 10.51 27.14 -6.21
CA GLN A 13 10.99 26.03 -5.40
C GLN A 13 9.76 25.22 -5.04
N LYS A 14 9.46 24.18 -5.84
CA LYS A 14 8.45 23.18 -5.48
C LYS A 14 8.92 22.61 -4.15
N GLU A 15 8.21 22.93 -3.07
CA GLU A 15 8.45 22.30 -1.76
C GLU A 15 8.52 20.79 -1.98
N ASN A 16 9.58 20.17 -1.45
CA ASN A 16 9.73 18.72 -1.54
C ASN A 16 8.50 18.05 -0.94
N LYS A 17 7.82 17.19 -1.72
CA LYS A 17 6.65 16.45 -1.26
C LYS A 17 6.99 15.67 0.00
N LYS A 18 6.09 15.70 0.99
CA LYS A 18 6.15 14.78 2.12
C LYS A 18 5.69 13.40 1.66
N LEU A 19 6.48 12.39 1.93
CA LEU A 19 6.18 11.02 1.55
C LEU A 19 6.17 10.12 2.78
N PHE A 20 5.05 9.45 2.96
CA PHE A 20 4.79 8.48 4.00
C PHE A 20 4.46 7.14 3.37
N PHE A 21 4.56 6.07 4.16
CA PHE A 21 4.24 4.74 3.68
C PHE A 21 3.03 4.15 4.40
N LEU A 22 2.24 3.37 3.66
CA LEU A 22 1.17 2.53 4.19
C LEU A 22 1.60 1.06 4.09
N VAL A 23 1.79 0.42 5.22
CA VAL A 23 2.13 -1.00 5.34
C VAL A 23 0.89 -1.75 5.79
N ALA A 24 0.41 -2.66 4.99
CA ALA A 24 -0.83 -3.37 5.29
C ALA A 24 -0.98 -4.63 4.45
N GLN A 25 -1.60 -5.65 4.99
CA GLN A 25 -2.02 -6.80 4.19
C GLN A 25 -3.04 -6.36 3.13
N PRO A 26 -3.09 -7.00 1.96
CA PRO A 26 -4.25 -6.87 1.08
C PRO A 26 -5.52 -7.24 1.87
N ARG A 27 -6.65 -6.65 1.53
CA ARG A 27 -7.94 -6.85 2.21
C ARG A 27 -8.00 -6.33 3.66
N SER A 28 -7.02 -5.56 4.11
CA SER A 28 -7.01 -4.94 5.46
C SER A 28 -7.65 -3.54 5.50
N GLY A 29 -8.39 -3.14 4.46
CA GLY A 29 -9.05 -1.84 4.42
C GLY A 29 -8.22 -0.75 3.71
N ASN A 30 -7.20 -1.12 2.91
CA ASN A 30 -6.34 -0.18 2.19
C ASN A 30 -7.13 0.79 1.30
N THR A 31 -8.12 0.26 0.56
CA THR A 31 -8.99 1.09 -0.29
C THR A 31 -9.83 2.05 0.54
N LEU A 32 -10.40 1.60 1.65
CA LEU A 32 -11.17 2.45 2.55
C LEU A 32 -10.30 3.57 3.15
N PHE A 33 -9.12 3.20 3.66
CA PHE A 33 -8.15 4.14 4.20
C PHE A 33 -7.78 5.20 3.15
N ALA A 34 -7.39 4.78 1.96
CA ALA A 34 -7.01 5.67 0.88
C ALA A 34 -8.17 6.56 0.44
N SER A 35 -9.39 6.01 0.31
CA SER A 35 -10.58 6.78 -0.05
C SER A 35 -10.92 7.88 0.97
N ILE A 36 -10.73 7.61 2.26
CA ILE A 36 -10.93 8.62 3.30
C ILE A 36 -9.81 9.67 3.26
N MET A 37 -8.53 9.26 3.20
CA MET A 37 -7.41 10.20 3.14
C MET A 37 -7.48 11.11 1.91
N ASN A 38 -7.88 10.59 0.77
CA ASN A 38 -8.01 11.36 -0.49
C ASN A 38 -9.18 12.38 -0.48
N GLN A 39 -10.01 12.42 0.56
CA GLN A 39 -10.93 13.55 0.75
C GLN A 39 -10.19 14.85 1.07
N ASN A 40 -8.97 14.76 1.61
CA ASN A 40 -8.08 15.91 1.80
C ASN A 40 -7.38 16.21 0.47
N PRO A 41 -7.62 17.39 -0.15
CA PRO A 41 -7.05 17.72 -1.47
C PRO A 41 -5.51 17.83 -1.46
N GLU A 42 -4.89 17.94 -0.30
CA GLU A 42 -3.44 17.99 -0.16
C GLU A 42 -2.78 16.61 -0.08
N ILE A 43 -3.57 15.55 0.03
CA ILE A 43 -3.08 14.18 0.21
C ILE A 43 -3.43 13.31 -1.00
N ALA A 44 -2.46 12.54 -1.48
CA ALA A 44 -2.70 11.40 -2.34
C ALA A 44 -2.27 10.12 -1.62
N ALA A 45 -3.24 9.31 -1.21
CA ALA A 45 -3.03 7.99 -0.63
C ALA A 45 -3.33 6.92 -1.67
N THR A 46 -2.39 6.00 -1.89
CA THR A 46 -2.56 4.89 -2.83
C THR A 46 -2.99 3.63 -2.07
N PRO A 47 -4.07 2.93 -2.46
CA PRO A 47 -4.40 1.63 -1.86
C PRO A 47 -3.48 0.51 -2.33
N ASN A 48 -2.76 0.73 -3.41
CA ASN A 48 -1.67 -0.07 -3.96
C ASN A 48 -0.78 0.81 -4.84
N SER A 49 0.53 0.53 -4.89
CA SER A 49 1.50 1.32 -5.66
C SER A 49 2.52 0.41 -6.32
N ILE A 50 3.06 0.88 -7.45
CA ILE A 50 4.13 0.19 -8.18
C ILE A 50 5.52 0.77 -7.85
N THR A 51 5.61 1.86 -7.09
CA THR A 51 6.87 2.62 -6.93
C THR A 51 7.96 1.77 -6.29
N LEU A 52 7.61 0.98 -5.27
CA LEU A 52 8.56 0.05 -4.63
C LEU A 52 9.01 -1.06 -5.59
N GLU A 53 8.11 -1.59 -6.43
CA GLU A 53 8.48 -2.61 -7.41
C GLU A 53 9.44 -2.04 -8.47
N ILE A 54 9.19 -0.83 -8.96
CA ILE A 54 10.14 -0.13 -9.86
C ILE A 54 11.52 -0.03 -9.20
N MET A 55 11.60 0.39 -7.93
CA MET A 55 12.87 0.48 -7.22
C MET A 55 13.58 -0.87 -7.09
N LYS A 56 12.84 -1.92 -6.78
CA LYS A 56 13.38 -3.29 -6.68
C LYS A 56 13.89 -3.79 -8.03
N ASP A 57 13.10 -3.63 -9.09
CA ASP A 57 13.48 -4.09 -10.43
C ASP A 57 14.73 -3.35 -10.92
N LEU A 58 14.82 -2.04 -10.71
CA LEU A 58 16.03 -1.27 -10.99
C LEU A 58 17.23 -1.76 -10.16
N PHE A 59 17.03 -2.10 -8.89
CA PHE A 59 18.10 -2.63 -8.06
C PHE A 59 18.58 -4.00 -8.56
N LEU A 60 17.68 -4.87 -9.00
CA LEU A 60 18.00 -6.20 -9.52
C LEU A 60 18.74 -6.14 -10.85
N LEU A 61 18.74 -5.01 -11.57
CA LEU A 61 19.60 -4.85 -12.75
C LEU A 61 21.09 -5.05 -12.45
N LYS A 62 21.51 -4.84 -11.19
CA LYS A 62 22.89 -5.09 -10.73
C LYS A 62 23.35 -6.54 -10.91
N GLU A 63 22.41 -7.47 -10.94
CA GLU A 63 22.67 -8.91 -11.10
C GLU A 63 22.68 -9.36 -12.56
N THR A 64 22.38 -8.46 -13.52
CA THR A 64 22.33 -8.81 -14.95
C THR A 64 23.72 -8.78 -15.59
N ASP A 65 23.93 -9.65 -16.58
CA ASP A 65 25.19 -9.70 -17.35
C ASP A 65 25.52 -8.35 -18.02
N VAL A 66 24.49 -7.63 -18.49
CA VAL A 66 24.65 -6.31 -19.10
C VAL A 66 25.24 -5.31 -18.11
N PHE A 67 24.73 -5.29 -16.87
CA PHE A 67 25.27 -4.42 -15.85
C PHE A 67 26.66 -4.85 -15.40
N GLN A 68 26.90 -6.15 -15.25
CA GLN A 68 28.21 -6.68 -14.85
C GLN A 68 29.28 -6.41 -15.92
N ASN A 69 28.91 -6.32 -17.20
CA ASN A 69 29.82 -5.93 -18.27
C ASN A 69 30.25 -4.45 -18.19
N TYR A 70 29.38 -3.57 -17.67
CA TYR A 70 29.69 -2.15 -17.44
C TYR A 70 29.07 -1.68 -16.10
N PRO A 71 29.74 -1.99 -14.95
CA PRO A 71 29.14 -1.85 -13.63
C PRO A 71 29.21 -0.42 -13.06
N ASP A 72 28.53 0.52 -13.69
CA ASP A 72 28.42 1.89 -13.17
C ASP A 72 27.41 1.96 -12.01
N HIS A 73 27.82 1.48 -10.85
CA HIS A 73 27.03 1.50 -9.63
C HIS A 73 26.57 2.90 -9.22
N ARG A 74 27.41 3.91 -9.41
CA ARG A 74 27.12 5.28 -9.02
C ARG A 74 25.95 5.86 -9.82
N SER A 75 25.97 5.68 -11.14
CA SER A 75 24.90 6.17 -12.01
C SER A 75 23.57 5.44 -11.71
N LEU A 76 23.61 4.13 -11.50
CA LEU A 76 22.41 3.37 -11.12
C LEU A 76 21.90 3.75 -9.72
N ASP A 77 22.78 3.95 -8.74
CA ASP A 77 22.40 4.43 -7.41
C ASP A 77 21.75 5.82 -7.47
N ASN A 78 22.22 6.75 -8.33
CA ASN A 78 21.55 8.05 -8.55
C ASN A 78 20.13 7.89 -9.09
N VAL A 79 19.87 6.92 -9.98
CA VAL A 79 18.53 6.63 -10.47
C VAL A 79 17.67 6.09 -9.33
N LEU A 80 18.18 5.14 -8.55
CA LEU A 80 17.48 4.56 -7.40
C LEU A 80 17.12 5.63 -6.35
N ASP A 81 18.05 6.55 -6.04
CA ASP A 81 17.84 7.64 -5.08
C ASP A 81 16.72 8.60 -5.51
N SER A 82 16.42 8.66 -6.81
CA SER A 82 15.44 9.57 -7.39
C SER A 82 14.08 8.94 -7.74
N VAL A 83 13.90 7.63 -7.57
CA VAL A 83 12.68 6.90 -7.99
C VAL A 83 11.41 7.54 -7.43
N TYR A 84 11.32 7.70 -6.13
CA TYR A 84 10.12 8.25 -5.49
C TYR A 84 9.87 9.70 -5.87
N ASP A 85 10.91 10.53 -5.91
CA ASP A 85 10.79 11.94 -6.25
C ASP A 85 10.34 12.14 -7.69
N ASN A 86 10.89 11.36 -8.64
CA ASN A 86 10.50 11.44 -10.04
C ASN A 86 9.13 10.84 -10.30
N TYR A 87 8.77 9.74 -9.63
CA TYR A 87 7.47 9.10 -9.82
C TYR A 87 6.31 10.03 -9.42
N TYR A 88 6.44 10.72 -8.29
CA TYR A 88 5.41 11.62 -7.78
C TYR A 88 5.57 13.08 -8.18
N LYS A 89 6.56 13.40 -9.00
CA LYS A 89 6.96 14.79 -9.34
C LYS A 89 5.79 15.68 -9.78
N ASP A 90 4.93 15.16 -10.65
CA ASP A 90 3.87 15.93 -11.29
C ASP A 90 2.50 15.74 -10.62
N TRP A 91 2.44 14.98 -9.52
CA TRP A 91 1.22 14.89 -8.73
C TRP A 91 0.96 16.21 -8.00
N PRO A 92 -0.29 16.73 -8.01
CA PRO A 92 -0.58 18.04 -7.41
C PRO A 92 -0.51 18.05 -5.89
N GLN A 93 -0.69 16.90 -5.23
CA GLN A 93 -0.75 16.80 -3.77
C GLN A 93 0.63 17.01 -3.13
N ARG A 94 0.64 17.74 -2.02
CA ARG A 94 1.82 18.00 -1.20
C ARG A 94 2.28 16.76 -0.40
N ILE A 95 1.33 15.91 -0.02
CA ILE A 95 1.56 14.72 0.80
C ILE A 95 1.20 13.48 -0.02
N ILE A 96 2.11 12.53 -0.06
CA ILE A 96 1.91 11.22 -0.66
C ILE A 96 1.94 10.17 0.45
N ILE A 97 0.96 9.26 0.47
CA ILE A 97 0.96 8.06 1.30
C ILE A 97 1.01 6.86 0.37
N ASP A 98 2.19 6.30 0.21
CA ASP A 98 2.47 5.23 -0.75
C ASP A 98 2.31 3.85 -0.11
N ARG A 99 1.43 3.01 -0.66
CA ARG A 99 1.18 1.67 -0.12
C ARG A 99 2.12 0.64 -0.75
N GLY A 100 2.86 -0.04 0.10
CA GLY A 100 3.69 -1.18 -0.29
C GLY A 100 4.31 -1.88 0.91
N PRO A 101 4.85 -3.10 0.75
CA PRO A 101 5.52 -3.86 1.81
C PRO A 101 6.95 -3.32 2.06
N VAL A 102 7.08 -2.00 2.28
CA VAL A 102 8.38 -1.33 2.42
C VAL A 102 9.16 -1.79 3.65
N MET A 103 8.48 -2.35 4.65
CA MET A 103 9.08 -2.81 5.90
C MET A 103 9.52 -4.28 5.88
N THR A 104 9.43 -5.05 4.76
CA THR A 104 10.15 -6.33 4.71
C THR A 104 11.65 -6.09 4.87
N THR A 105 12.39 -7.06 5.39
CA THR A 105 13.83 -6.91 5.67
C THR A 105 14.60 -6.38 4.45
N GLY A 106 14.37 -6.98 3.27
CA GLY A 106 15.04 -6.56 2.03
C GLY A 106 14.59 -5.19 1.52
N ASN A 107 13.28 -4.93 1.51
CA ASN A 107 12.75 -3.65 1.03
C ASN A 107 13.15 -2.50 1.97
N PHE A 108 13.14 -2.73 3.28
CA PHE A 108 13.54 -1.72 4.24
C PHE A 108 15.01 -1.32 4.08
N ALA A 109 15.90 -2.30 3.89
CA ALA A 109 17.31 -2.01 3.60
C ALA A 109 17.48 -1.19 2.31
N LEU A 110 16.69 -1.49 1.26
CA LEU A 110 16.68 -0.75 0.01
C LEU A 110 16.19 0.69 0.22
N ILE A 111 15.09 0.87 0.95
CA ILE A 111 14.54 2.20 1.30
C ILE A 111 15.55 2.97 2.16
N GLN A 112 16.13 2.37 3.19
CA GLN A 112 17.14 3.05 4.02
C GLN A 112 18.35 3.51 3.21
N LYS A 113 18.76 2.74 2.21
CA LYS A 113 19.90 3.09 1.35
C LYS A 113 19.59 4.21 0.38
N HIS A 114 18.43 4.19 -0.27
CA HIS A 114 18.12 5.02 -1.43
C HIS A 114 17.09 6.14 -1.17
N PHE A 115 16.24 6.01 -0.14
CA PHE A 115 15.31 7.06 0.26
C PHE A 115 15.98 8.02 1.25
N LYS A 116 16.63 9.07 0.75
CA LYS A 116 17.56 9.94 1.48
C LYS A 116 16.92 10.95 2.45
N ARG A 117 15.73 10.69 2.95
CA ARG A 117 15.02 11.55 3.89
C ARG A 117 14.29 10.75 4.96
N PRO A 118 13.98 11.34 6.13
CA PRO A 118 13.13 10.68 7.13
C PRO A 118 11.77 10.33 6.57
N PHE A 119 11.21 9.21 7.01
CA PHE A 119 9.86 8.77 6.64
C PHE A 119 9.14 8.15 7.83
N LYS A 120 7.82 8.09 7.74
CA LYS A 120 6.94 7.45 8.71
C LYS A 120 6.06 6.43 8.01
N CYS A 121 5.69 5.37 8.72
CA CYS A 121 4.83 4.29 8.22
C CYS A 121 3.54 4.24 9.03
N ILE A 122 2.41 4.22 8.35
CA ILE A 122 1.13 3.82 8.93
C ILE A 122 1.00 2.32 8.71
N VAL A 123 0.75 1.55 9.76
CA VAL A 123 0.64 0.10 9.70
C VAL A 123 -0.79 -0.31 10.01
N LEU A 124 -1.54 -0.75 8.99
CA LEU A 124 -2.90 -1.27 9.20
C LEU A 124 -2.84 -2.74 9.62
N LEU A 125 -3.45 -3.04 10.76
CA LEU A 125 -3.54 -4.37 11.33
C LEU A 125 -4.96 -4.91 11.21
N ARG A 126 -5.12 -6.08 10.63
CA ARG A 126 -6.39 -6.81 10.58
C ARG A 126 -6.16 -8.26 10.95
N ASP A 127 -7.11 -8.88 11.69
CA ASP A 127 -7.03 -10.31 11.98
C ASP A 127 -6.83 -11.10 10.68
N LEU A 128 -5.88 -12.03 10.69
CA LEU A 128 -5.50 -12.76 9.49
C LEU A 128 -6.66 -13.64 8.97
N MET A 129 -7.49 -14.20 9.88
CA MET A 129 -8.64 -14.99 9.44
C MET A 129 -9.67 -14.11 8.72
N ASP A 130 -9.87 -12.85 9.16
CA ASP A 130 -10.72 -11.90 8.44
C ASP A 130 -10.18 -11.55 7.05
N VAL A 131 -8.85 -11.43 6.91
CA VAL A 131 -8.19 -11.21 5.62
C VAL A 131 -8.42 -12.40 4.71
N LEU A 132 -8.19 -13.62 5.19
CA LEU A 132 -8.38 -14.85 4.41
C LEU A 132 -9.85 -15.09 4.04
N ALA A 133 -10.79 -14.80 4.96
CA ALA A 133 -12.22 -14.83 4.67
C ALA A 133 -12.61 -13.83 3.56
N SER A 134 -12.02 -12.64 3.57
CA SER A 134 -12.26 -11.63 2.52
C SER A 134 -11.69 -12.06 1.16
N TYR A 135 -10.58 -12.78 1.12
CA TYR A 135 -10.08 -13.40 -0.11
C TYR A 135 -10.99 -14.50 -0.60
N MET A 136 -11.42 -15.37 0.32
CA MET A 136 -12.31 -16.49 0.03
C MET A 136 -13.65 -15.99 -0.55
N GLN A 137 -14.24 -14.95 0.06
CA GLN A 137 -15.42 -14.29 -0.50
C GLN A 137 -15.15 -13.78 -1.92
N TRP A 138 -14.06 -13.04 -2.11
CA TRP A 138 -13.74 -12.43 -3.41
C TRP A 138 -13.60 -13.48 -4.53
N TYR A 139 -12.82 -14.55 -4.34
CA TYR A 139 -12.66 -15.54 -5.40
C TYR A 139 -13.86 -16.49 -5.56
N THR A 140 -14.72 -16.61 -4.55
CA THR A 140 -15.96 -17.39 -4.66
C THR A 140 -17.03 -16.61 -5.43
N GLU A 141 -17.13 -15.31 -5.22
CA GLU A 141 -18.10 -14.43 -5.88
C GLU A 141 -17.65 -13.99 -7.28
N ASN A 142 -16.38 -14.16 -7.64
CA ASN A 142 -15.81 -13.77 -8.93
C ASN A 142 -15.05 -14.96 -9.55
N LEU A 143 -15.67 -15.63 -10.51
CA LEU A 143 -15.10 -16.81 -11.16
C LEU A 143 -13.81 -16.52 -11.93
N ASP A 144 -13.64 -15.30 -12.41
CA ASP A 144 -12.45 -14.79 -13.10
C ASP A 144 -11.35 -14.28 -12.15
N ALA A 145 -11.57 -14.37 -10.82
CA ALA A 145 -10.56 -13.98 -9.85
C ALA A 145 -9.26 -14.76 -10.02
N PHE A 146 -8.12 -14.07 -9.84
CA PHE A 146 -6.78 -14.65 -10.05
C PHE A 146 -6.58 -16.02 -9.40
N PRO A 147 -6.97 -16.30 -8.13
CA PRO A 147 -6.81 -17.62 -7.53
C PRO A 147 -7.53 -18.74 -8.29
N ASN A 148 -8.65 -18.43 -8.95
CA ASN A 148 -9.40 -19.41 -9.74
C ASN A 148 -8.71 -19.77 -11.07
N ARG A 149 -7.84 -18.87 -11.57
CA ARG A 149 -7.10 -19.06 -12.82
C ARG A 149 -5.76 -19.78 -12.62
N CYS A 150 -5.34 -20.00 -11.37
CA CYS A 150 -4.06 -20.64 -11.04
C CYS A 150 -4.08 -22.18 -11.02
N GLY A 151 -5.18 -22.82 -11.42
CA GLY A 151 -5.29 -24.28 -11.45
C GLY A 151 -5.50 -24.95 -10.09
N PHE A 152 -5.73 -24.19 -9.04
CA PHE A 152 -6.08 -24.71 -7.71
C PHE A 152 -7.57 -25.03 -7.63
N ASN A 153 -7.90 -26.21 -7.09
CA ASN A 153 -9.27 -26.70 -7.06
C ASN A 153 -9.95 -26.52 -5.69
N THR A 154 -9.19 -26.42 -4.62
CA THR A 154 -9.72 -26.33 -3.27
C THR A 154 -9.43 -24.97 -2.63
N ASP A 155 -10.27 -24.58 -1.67
CA ASP A 155 -10.05 -23.35 -0.89
C ASP A 155 -8.76 -23.43 -0.07
N GLU A 156 -8.40 -24.63 0.41
CA GLU A 156 -7.14 -24.84 1.13
C GLU A 156 -5.93 -24.53 0.23
N GLU A 157 -5.92 -25.01 -1.01
CA GLU A 157 -4.84 -24.74 -1.98
C GLU A 157 -4.75 -23.24 -2.32
N LYS A 158 -5.89 -22.61 -2.61
CA LYS A 158 -5.94 -21.16 -2.93
C LYS A 158 -5.45 -20.30 -1.77
N LEU A 159 -5.88 -20.60 -0.53
CA LEU A 159 -5.44 -19.86 0.64
C LEU A 159 -3.96 -20.13 0.97
N ASN A 160 -3.45 -21.35 0.79
CA ASN A 160 -2.03 -21.64 0.92
C ASN A 160 -1.18 -20.91 -0.12
N MET A 161 -1.67 -20.73 -1.36
CA MET A 161 -1.01 -19.94 -2.39
C MET A 161 -0.87 -18.47 -1.96
N ILE A 162 -1.96 -17.87 -1.44
CA ILE A 162 -1.96 -16.48 -0.95
C ILE A 162 -0.98 -16.30 0.23
N MET A 163 -0.85 -17.35 1.05
CA MET A 163 0.05 -17.39 2.21
C MET A 163 1.45 -17.94 1.91
N HIS A 164 1.75 -18.29 0.65
CA HIS A 164 3.11 -18.68 0.25
C HIS A 164 4.09 -17.52 0.50
N LYS A 165 5.36 -17.81 0.79
CA LYS A 165 6.40 -16.80 1.07
C LYS A 165 6.48 -15.67 0.03
N ASP A 166 6.19 -15.98 -1.23
CA ASP A 166 6.14 -15.02 -2.33
C ASP A 166 4.74 -14.45 -2.57
N GLY A 167 3.74 -14.92 -1.82
CA GLY A 167 2.36 -14.46 -1.89
C GLY A 167 2.18 -13.07 -1.25
N ALA A 168 1.16 -12.35 -1.71
CA ALA A 168 0.93 -10.98 -1.29
C ALA A 168 0.70 -10.84 0.23
N VAL A 169 -0.02 -11.79 0.85
CA VAL A 169 -0.28 -11.74 2.30
C VAL A 169 0.97 -12.02 3.12
N ALA A 170 1.78 -13.00 2.73
CA ALA A 170 2.97 -13.36 3.49
C ALA A 170 4.04 -12.25 3.48
N LYS A 171 4.26 -11.59 2.34
CA LYS A 171 5.18 -10.43 2.25
C LYS A 171 4.73 -9.27 3.14
N ASP A 172 3.45 -8.96 3.12
CA ASP A 172 2.92 -7.89 3.98
C ASP A 172 2.95 -8.28 5.48
N LEU A 173 2.76 -9.58 5.82
CA LEU A 173 2.95 -10.09 7.18
C LEU A 173 4.41 -9.94 7.65
N GLU A 174 5.38 -10.24 6.79
CA GLU A 174 6.79 -10.01 7.07
C GLU A 174 7.03 -8.52 7.35
N ALA A 175 6.50 -7.64 6.48
CA ALA A 175 6.64 -6.20 6.65
C ALA A 175 6.04 -5.71 7.98
N ILE A 176 4.84 -6.18 8.33
CA ILE A 176 4.20 -5.87 9.62
C ILE A 176 5.05 -6.37 10.79
N LYS A 177 5.51 -7.62 10.75
CA LYS A 177 6.37 -8.17 11.81
C LYS A 177 7.67 -7.39 11.98
N ASN A 178 8.33 -7.06 10.88
CA ASN A 178 9.57 -6.29 10.92
C ASN A 178 9.35 -4.85 11.41
N SER A 179 8.18 -4.25 11.16
CA SER A 179 7.86 -2.90 11.61
C SER A 179 7.93 -2.73 13.13
N TYR A 180 7.66 -3.80 13.90
CA TYR A 180 7.76 -3.77 15.37
C TYR A 180 9.18 -3.51 15.90
N ASN A 181 10.21 -3.69 15.07
CA ASN A 181 11.58 -3.33 15.41
C ASN A 181 11.84 -1.81 15.26
N TYR A 182 10.88 -1.05 14.70
CA TYR A 182 11.03 0.38 14.38
C TYR A 182 9.82 1.20 14.87
N PRO A 183 9.48 1.15 16.17
CA PRO A 183 8.28 1.79 16.70
C PRO A 183 8.28 3.31 16.54
N ASP A 184 9.45 3.94 16.49
CA ASP A 184 9.58 5.41 16.40
C ASP A 184 9.10 5.98 15.04
N ILE A 185 9.11 5.14 14.01
CA ILE A 185 8.66 5.55 12.66
C ILE A 185 7.36 4.87 12.24
N CYS A 186 6.74 4.05 13.10
CA CYS A 186 5.54 3.28 12.79
C CYS A 186 4.37 3.66 13.71
N HIS A 187 3.20 3.91 13.11
CA HIS A 187 1.94 4.06 13.82
C HIS A 187 0.99 2.92 13.46
N TYR A 188 0.51 2.21 14.48
CA TYR A 188 -0.32 1.02 14.28
C TYR A 188 -1.79 1.37 14.40
N VAL A 189 -2.57 0.98 13.39
CA VAL A 189 -4.02 1.21 13.30
C VAL A 189 -4.72 -0.12 13.14
N LYS A 190 -5.53 -0.52 14.10
CA LYS A 190 -6.37 -1.71 13.98
C LYS A 190 -7.56 -1.43 13.06
N TYR A 191 -7.81 -2.33 12.12
CA TYR A 191 -8.95 -2.21 11.20
C TYR A 191 -10.28 -2.04 11.95
N ASP A 192 -10.48 -2.78 13.04
CA ASP A 192 -11.69 -2.69 13.85
C ASP A 192 -11.88 -1.29 14.43
N ASP A 193 -10.83 -0.68 14.97
CA ASP A 193 -10.87 0.68 15.49
C ASP A 193 -11.11 1.70 14.37
N LEU A 194 -10.46 1.49 13.21
CA LEU A 194 -10.64 2.34 12.03
C LEU A 194 -12.11 2.39 11.58
N VAL A 195 -12.85 1.28 11.65
CA VAL A 195 -14.23 1.20 11.15
C VAL A 195 -15.28 1.48 12.24
N THR A 196 -14.94 1.36 13.51
CA THR A 196 -15.86 1.65 14.64
C THR A 196 -15.69 3.05 15.22
N GLN A 197 -14.48 3.60 15.17
CA GLN A 197 -14.12 4.92 15.70
C GLN A 197 -13.30 5.74 14.68
N PRO A 198 -13.76 5.87 13.41
CA PRO A 198 -12.93 6.40 12.33
C PRO A 198 -12.42 7.81 12.61
N LYS A 199 -13.26 8.69 13.14
CA LYS A 199 -12.87 10.08 13.44
C LYS A 199 -11.70 10.16 14.45
N GLN A 200 -11.70 9.27 15.46
CA GLN A 200 -10.64 9.24 16.46
C GLN A 200 -9.35 8.68 15.87
N GLU A 201 -9.43 7.61 15.09
CA GLU A 201 -8.26 6.98 14.48
C GLU A 201 -7.59 7.89 13.45
N PHE A 202 -8.37 8.55 12.57
CA PHE A 202 -7.80 9.51 11.63
C PHE A 202 -7.15 10.72 12.33
N ARG A 203 -7.67 11.18 13.48
CA ARG A 203 -6.99 12.22 14.27
C ARG A 203 -5.62 11.77 14.78
N LYS A 204 -5.50 10.54 15.28
CA LYS A 204 -4.21 9.96 15.71
C LYS A 204 -3.23 9.85 14.54
N ILE A 205 -3.72 9.43 13.36
CA ILE A 205 -2.92 9.34 12.15
C ILE A 205 -2.37 10.71 11.77
N TYR A 206 -3.21 11.74 11.68
CA TYR A 206 -2.75 13.10 11.37
C TYR A 206 -1.75 13.64 12.41
N GLN A 207 -2.00 13.38 13.70
CA GLN A 207 -1.04 13.74 14.77
C GLN A 207 0.29 13.02 14.57
N PHE A 208 0.29 11.74 14.24
CA PHE A 208 1.52 10.99 13.97
C PHE A 208 2.26 11.53 12.74
N LEU A 209 1.54 11.93 11.69
CA LEU A 209 2.14 12.50 10.48
C LEU A 209 2.64 13.94 10.66
N ASP A 210 2.39 14.58 11.80
CA ASP A 210 2.62 15.99 12.07
C ASP A 210 1.90 16.91 11.06
N GLU A 211 0.63 16.55 10.76
CA GLU A 211 -0.21 17.29 9.82
C GLU A 211 -1.50 17.79 10.49
N PRO A 212 -2.03 18.94 10.06
CA PRO A 212 -3.31 19.43 10.52
C PRO A 212 -4.44 18.47 10.18
N TYR A 213 -5.31 18.18 11.16
CA TYR A 213 -6.43 17.28 10.94
C TYR A 213 -7.43 17.85 9.91
N PHE A 214 -7.74 17.06 8.89
CA PHE A 214 -8.81 17.36 7.93
C PHE A 214 -10.13 16.72 8.38
N ASN A 215 -11.25 17.43 8.26
CA ASN A 215 -12.54 16.92 8.70
C ASN A 215 -13.18 16.00 7.64
N HIS A 216 -12.87 14.73 7.73
CA HIS A 216 -13.36 13.69 6.81
C HIS A 216 -14.85 13.39 6.98
N ARG A 217 -15.49 12.94 5.90
CA ARG A 217 -16.83 12.36 5.87
C ARG A 217 -16.74 10.84 5.99
N PHE A 218 -17.49 10.26 6.94
CA PHE A 218 -17.51 8.81 7.19
C PHE A 218 -18.87 8.17 6.88
N ASN A 219 -19.92 8.96 6.63
CA ASN A 219 -21.25 8.45 6.34
C ASN A 219 -21.43 8.00 4.89
N ASN A 220 -20.65 8.56 3.99
CA ASN A 220 -20.59 8.18 2.59
C ASN A 220 -19.17 8.43 2.10
N VAL A 221 -18.44 7.36 1.78
CA VAL A 221 -17.06 7.42 1.31
C VAL A 221 -17.06 7.08 -0.17
N ASP A 222 -16.67 8.03 -0.99
CA ASP A 222 -16.58 7.85 -2.42
C ASP A 222 -15.44 6.87 -2.78
N GLN A 223 -15.63 6.11 -3.85
CA GLN A 223 -14.60 5.21 -4.37
C GLN A 223 -13.34 5.98 -4.71
N VAL A 224 -12.18 5.51 -4.25
CA VAL A 224 -10.91 6.18 -4.47
C VAL A 224 -10.58 6.31 -5.96
N GLN A 225 -10.21 7.53 -6.34
CA GLN A 225 -9.46 7.82 -7.55
C GLN A 225 -8.15 8.47 -7.13
N VAL A 226 -7.05 7.97 -7.63
CA VAL A 226 -5.73 8.48 -7.28
C VAL A 226 -5.17 9.20 -8.51
N ASN A 227 -4.89 10.49 -8.37
CA ASN A 227 -4.41 11.33 -9.46
C ASN A 227 -5.32 11.25 -10.73
N GLY A 228 -6.64 11.19 -10.52
CA GLY A 228 -7.63 11.08 -11.60
C GLY A 228 -7.77 9.69 -12.23
N LEU A 229 -7.04 8.69 -11.74
CA LEU A 229 -7.09 7.31 -12.23
C LEU A 229 -7.85 6.41 -11.26
N SER A 230 -8.69 5.54 -11.81
CA SER A 230 -9.36 4.45 -11.08
C SER A 230 -8.57 3.15 -11.25
N TYR A 231 -8.68 2.27 -10.25
CA TYR A 231 -8.10 0.92 -10.36
C TYR A 231 -8.88 0.08 -11.37
N ASP A 232 -8.17 -0.60 -12.26
CA ASP A 232 -8.74 -1.57 -13.18
C ASP A 232 -8.66 -2.97 -12.56
N ASP A 233 -9.74 -3.40 -11.94
CA ASP A 233 -9.82 -4.70 -11.28
C ASP A 233 -9.95 -5.88 -12.26
N THR A 234 -10.20 -5.63 -13.56
CA THR A 234 -10.43 -6.69 -14.55
C THR A 234 -9.23 -7.62 -14.71
N ILE A 235 -8.01 -7.10 -14.48
CA ILE A 235 -6.75 -7.87 -14.55
C ILE A 235 -6.69 -8.97 -13.49
N MET A 236 -7.18 -8.68 -12.27
CA MET A 236 -7.12 -9.58 -11.11
C MET A 236 -8.42 -10.35 -10.87
N GLY A 237 -9.49 -10.01 -11.56
CA GLY A 237 -10.86 -10.38 -11.30
C GLY A 237 -11.63 -9.20 -10.72
N SER A 238 -12.94 -9.15 -10.92
CA SER A 238 -13.76 -7.98 -10.61
C SER A 238 -13.81 -7.63 -9.11
N ASN A 239 -14.10 -6.36 -8.79
CA ASN A 239 -14.46 -5.87 -7.46
C ASN A 239 -13.40 -5.99 -6.35
N MET A 240 -12.12 -6.15 -6.66
CA MET A 240 -11.07 -6.26 -5.64
C MET A 240 -10.94 -4.97 -4.79
N HIS A 241 -11.07 -3.81 -5.42
CA HIS A 241 -10.95 -2.49 -4.77
C HIS A 241 -12.29 -1.81 -4.51
N LYS A 242 -13.42 -2.50 -4.73
CA LYS A 242 -14.75 -1.92 -4.51
C LYS A 242 -15.00 -1.65 -3.03
N LEU A 243 -15.46 -0.44 -2.70
CA LEU A 243 -15.97 -0.10 -1.37
C LEU A 243 -17.42 -0.59 -1.19
N PHE A 244 -17.79 -0.84 0.06
CA PHE A 244 -19.19 -1.04 0.43
C PHE A 244 -19.92 0.30 0.50
N ASP A 245 -21.15 0.33 0.02
CA ASP A 245 -21.99 1.52 0.09
C ASP A 245 -22.40 1.85 1.54
N GLY A 246 -22.56 3.15 1.80
CA GLY A 246 -23.06 3.68 3.07
C GLY A 246 -21.94 4.06 4.07
N PRO A 247 -22.27 4.15 5.36
CA PRO A 247 -21.33 4.61 6.37
C PRO A 247 -20.21 3.61 6.64
N VAL A 248 -19.07 4.14 7.05
CA VAL A 248 -17.95 3.33 7.55
C VAL A 248 -18.44 2.54 8.79
N ARG A 249 -18.34 1.23 8.72
CA ARG A 249 -18.80 0.32 9.77
C ARG A 249 -18.09 -1.01 9.71
N LYS A 250 -18.07 -1.73 10.81
CA LYS A 250 -17.66 -3.14 10.83
C LYS A 250 -18.71 -3.97 10.08
N VAL A 251 -18.26 -4.79 9.14
CA VAL A 251 -19.10 -5.73 8.39
C VAL A 251 -18.64 -7.13 8.75
N TYR A 252 -19.60 -7.96 9.21
CA TYR A 252 -19.32 -9.38 9.43
C TYR A 252 -19.16 -10.10 8.09
N ASN A 253 -18.11 -10.90 7.98
CA ASN A 253 -17.88 -11.71 6.81
C ASN A 253 -18.19 -13.21 7.11
N PRO A 254 -19.29 -13.77 6.58
CA PRO A 254 -19.68 -15.16 6.86
C PRO A 254 -18.69 -16.20 6.33
N TYR A 255 -17.78 -15.83 5.43
CA TYR A 255 -16.75 -16.73 4.93
C TYR A 255 -15.70 -17.09 6.00
N ILE A 256 -15.65 -16.38 7.12
CA ILE A 256 -14.78 -16.75 8.26
C ILE A 256 -15.10 -18.14 8.80
N GLU A 257 -16.37 -18.52 8.79
CA GLU A 257 -16.81 -19.85 9.23
C GLU A 257 -16.46 -20.95 8.22
N LYS A 258 -16.33 -20.58 6.94
CA LYS A 258 -16.02 -21.49 5.84
C LYS A 258 -14.52 -21.73 5.62
N ILE A 259 -13.65 -21.01 6.34
CA ILE A 259 -12.19 -21.23 6.25
C ILE A 259 -11.88 -22.69 6.62
N PRO A 260 -11.14 -23.44 5.78
CA PRO A 260 -10.77 -24.82 6.06
C PRO A 260 -10.06 -24.96 7.41
N GLU A 261 -10.40 -25.99 8.17
CA GLU A 261 -9.86 -26.20 9.52
C GLU A 261 -8.32 -26.29 9.54
N ARG A 262 -7.73 -26.92 8.54
CA ARG A 262 -6.26 -26.96 8.38
C ARG A 262 -5.63 -25.58 8.23
N ILE A 263 -6.31 -24.64 7.55
CA ILE A 263 -5.86 -23.25 7.43
C ILE A 263 -5.94 -22.55 8.79
N LYS A 264 -7.04 -22.74 9.55
CA LYS A 264 -7.20 -22.19 10.91
C LYS A 264 -6.11 -22.70 11.85
N GLN A 265 -5.83 -24.00 11.83
CA GLN A 265 -4.77 -24.62 12.63
C GLN A 265 -3.38 -24.09 12.25
N LYS A 266 -3.13 -23.94 10.96
CA LYS A 266 -1.82 -23.50 10.45
C LYS A 266 -1.54 -22.01 10.71
N TYR A 267 -2.52 -21.14 10.58
CA TYR A 267 -2.33 -19.70 10.58
C TYR A 267 -3.10 -18.94 11.68
N GLY A 268 -4.06 -19.56 12.37
CA GLY A 268 -4.92 -18.91 13.35
C GLY A 268 -4.20 -18.39 14.60
N HIS A 269 -2.96 -18.84 14.82
CA HIS A 269 -2.10 -18.36 15.92
C HIS A 269 -1.47 -16.98 15.62
N ILE A 270 -1.50 -16.50 14.36
CA ILE A 270 -0.96 -15.20 13.98
C ILE A 270 -1.96 -14.12 14.38
N LYS A 271 -1.60 -13.31 15.37
CA LYS A 271 -2.40 -12.21 15.92
C LYS A 271 -1.59 -10.92 15.96
N PHE A 272 -2.30 -9.76 15.97
CA PHE A 272 -1.74 -8.42 16.04
C PHE A 272 -2.28 -7.62 17.21
#